data_e3fe37478957c6e7d9eca8f961829760
#
_entry.id   e3fe37478957c6e7d9eca8f961829760
#
_cell.length_a   1.000
_cell.length_b   1.000
_cell.length_c   1.000
_cell.angle_alpha   90.00
_cell.angle_beta   90.00
_cell.angle_gamma   90.00
#
_symmetry.space_group_name_H-M   'P 1'
#
loop_
_entity.id
_entity.type
_entity.pdbx_description
1 polymer ?
#
loop_
_entity_poly.entity_id
_entity_poly.type
_entity_poly.pdbx_seq_one_letter_code
_entity_poly.pdbx_strand_id
1 'polypeptide(L)'
;MLSNLQVCFNAVMPLFLIMGLGYGVKCLGGIRVEDVPGLNKMAFRFFMPVMLFWNLYTSSIDQALQPKLLLFAVGATLVMYGLSLAIVLPTEKDYEKQGVKIQGMYRSNLAIIGLPLATVLVPGADMGPVAMLAAIIVPLFNVLAVITLTAFRGERLPAGRLIKMVATNPLILGSAVGLVFLGTGWRLPTALESAVHQVAAMTSPFMLFLLGAFFRFSGLRRYRRDLIEVCLVRLFLMPALLLTTAFLIGIRGVGFAGLISVFASATAIASFTMTQQMGGDAELAGDIVVSTSALCIVTMFAWSVLFKALGAF
;
A
#
# COMPACT_ATOMS: atom_id res chain seq x y z
N MET A 1 -20.88 6.24 16.03
CA MET A 1 -20.39 7.10 14.92
C MET A 1 -19.08 7.81 15.25
N LEU A 2 -19.00 8.58 16.33
CA LEU A 2 -17.76 9.25 16.76
C LEU A 2 -16.57 8.27 16.94
N SER A 3 -16.81 7.08 17.47
CA SER A 3 -15.76 6.05 17.65
C SER A 3 -15.08 5.61 16.33
N ASN A 4 -15.83 5.46 15.25
CA ASN A 4 -15.28 5.02 13.96
C ASN A 4 -14.43 6.13 13.29
N LEU A 5 -14.84 7.41 13.42
CA LEU A 5 -14.02 8.54 12.95
C LEU A 5 -12.72 8.65 13.74
N GLN A 6 -12.80 8.51 15.07
CA GLN A 6 -11.64 8.53 15.96
C GLN A 6 -10.64 7.41 15.61
N VAL A 7 -11.14 6.26 15.18
CA VAL A 7 -10.29 5.15 14.74
C VAL A 7 -9.61 5.41 13.41
N CYS A 8 -10.35 5.89 12.41
CA CYS A 8 -9.73 6.30 11.15
C CYS A 8 -8.66 7.38 11.38
N PHE A 9 -8.95 8.32 12.27
CA PHE A 9 -8.00 9.35 12.69
C PHE A 9 -6.78 8.75 13.37
N ASN A 10 -6.98 7.90 14.39
CA ASN A 10 -5.88 7.26 15.13
C ASN A 10 -5.04 6.31 14.26
N ALA A 11 -5.60 5.71 13.23
CA ALA A 11 -4.86 4.87 12.28
C ALA A 11 -3.98 5.69 11.32
N VAL A 12 -4.41 6.90 10.96
CA VAL A 12 -3.73 7.72 9.96
C VAL A 12 -2.86 8.82 10.60
N MET A 13 -3.23 9.34 11.76
CA MET A 13 -2.50 10.43 12.42
C MET A 13 -1.03 10.10 12.71
N PRO A 14 -0.64 8.90 13.17
CA PRO A 14 0.75 8.53 13.35
C PRO A 14 1.58 8.66 12.08
N LEU A 15 1.00 8.41 10.90
CA LEU A 15 1.68 8.56 9.61
C LEU A 15 2.09 10.02 9.38
N PHE A 16 1.16 10.95 9.65
CA PHE A 16 1.43 12.40 9.52
C PHE A 16 2.39 12.91 10.57
N LEU A 17 2.35 12.38 11.80
CA LEU A 17 3.30 12.77 12.85
C LEU A 17 4.73 12.36 12.49
N ILE A 18 4.93 11.15 11.96
CA ILE A 18 6.25 10.67 11.54
C ILE A 18 6.73 11.43 10.29
N MET A 19 5.85 11.71 9.32
CA MET A 19 6.18 12.58 8.19
C MET A 19 6.50 14.00 8.64
N GLY A 20 5.73 14.55 9.58
CA GLY A 20 5.97 15.85 10.19
C GLY A 20 7.32 15.93 10.89
N LEU A 21 7.71 14.87 11.58
CA LEU A 21 9.04 14.76 12.19
C LEU A 21 10.13 14.80 11.13
N GLY A 22 10.02 14.02 10.04
CA GLY A 22 10.97 14.05 8.93
C GLY A 22 11.09 15.44 8.28
N TYR A 23 9.95 16.11 8.06
CA TYR A 23 9.90 17.47 7.55
C TYR A 23 10.56 18.47 8.53
N GLY A 24 10.28 18.36 9.83
CA GLY A 24 10.89 19.21 10.86
C GLY A 24 12.41 19.05 10.93
N VAL A 25 12.90 17.79 10.92
CA VAL A 25 14.35 17.52 10.91
C VAL A 25 15.02 18.10 9.67
N LYS A 26 14.39 18.05 8.49
CA LYS A 26 14.87 18.73 7.29
C LYS A 26 14.94 20.25 7.48
N CYS A 27 13.91 20.88 8.03
CA CYS A 27 13.88 22.33 8.26
C CYS A 27 14.94 22.77 9.27
N LEU A 28 15.28 21.93 10.23
CA LEU A 28 16.36 22.16 11.21
C LEU A 28 17.76 21.84 10.68
N GLY A 29 17.89 21.41 9.40
CA GLY A 29 19.18 21.09 8.80
C GLY A 29 19.77 19.74 9.21
N GLY A 30 19.00 18.90 9.93
CA GLY A 30 19.45 17.58 10.38
C GLY A 30 19.53 16.53 9.25
N ILE A 31 18.85 16.76 8.11
CA ILE A 31 18.94 15.95 6.91
C ILE A 31 18.83 16.84 5.67
N ARG A 32 19.66 16.60 4.67
CA ARG A 32 19.56 17.29 3.37
C ARG A 32 18.62 16.52 2.45
N VAL A 33 17.86 17.23 1.64
CA VAL A 33 16.97 16.59 0.64
C VAL A 33 17.77 15.71 -0.34
N GLU A 34 19.01 16.08 -0.60
CA GLU A 34 19.97 15.36 -1.46
C GLU A 34 20.38 13.99 -0.91
N ASP A 35 20.34 13.81 0.42
CA ASP A 35 20.71 12.56 1.08
C ASP A 35 19.53 11.53 1.06
N VAL A 36 18.30 12.03 0.92
CA VAL A 36 17.08 11.18 0.94
C VAL A 36 17.10 10.07 -0.11
N PRO A 37 17.51 10.28 -1.38
CA PRO A 37 17.58 9.18 -2.35
C PRO A 37 18.54 8.06 -1.94
N GLY A 38 19.66 8.37 -1.29
CA GLY A 38 20.61 7.38 -0.75
C GLY A 38 20.02 6.54 0.38
N LEU A 39 19.37 7.21 1.35
CA LEU A 39 18.67 6.56 2.46
C LEU A 39 17.48 5.74 1.96
N ASN A 40 16.74 6.24 0.99
CA ASN A 40 15.63 5.53 0.38
C ASN A 40 16.09 4.30 -0.42
N LYS A 41 17.27 4.34 -1.03
CA LYS A 41 17.91 3.17 -1.66
C LYS A 41 18.20 2.07 -0.65
N MET A 42 18.64 2.43 0.55
CA MET A 42 18.83 1.49 1.66
C MET A 42 17.49 0.91 2.11
N ALA A 43 16.46 1.75 2.28
CA ALA A 43 15.10 1.30 2.59
C ALA A 43 14.59 0.28 1.56
N PHE A 44 14.73 0.58 0.28
CA PHE A 44 14.28 -0.28 -0.82
C PHE A 44 15.05 -1.61 -0.90
N ARG A 45 16.38 -1.60 -0.72
CA ARG A 45 17.22 -2.79 -0.94
C ARG A 45 17.29 -3.74 0.25
N PHE A 46 17.15 -3.22 1.48
CA PHE A 46 17.33 -4.01 2.70
C PHE A 46 16.08 -4.06 3.57
N PHE A 47 15.52 -2.92 3.94
CA PHE A 47 14.41 -2.88 4.89
C PHE A 47 13.10 -3.44 4.29
N MET A 48 12.74 -3.01 3.10
CA MET A 48 11.50 -3.48 2.46
C MET A 48 11.47 -4.99 2.19
N PRO A 49 12.52 -5.63 1.65
CA PRO A 49 12.55 -7.09 1.50
C PRO A 49 12.38 -7.83 2.82
N VAL A 50 13.02 -7.35 3.89
CA VAL A 50 12.89 -7.93 5.24
C VAL A 50 11.45 -7.76 5.77
N MET A 51 10.83 -6.61 5.58
CA MET A 51 9.45 -6.38 5.95
C MET A 51 8.49 -7.29 5.16
N LEU A 52 8.70 -7.47 3.86
CA LEU A 52 7.87 -8.36 3.03
C LEU A 52 8.04 -9.83 3.41
N PHE A 53 9.28 -10.25 3.68
CA PHE A 53 9.55 -11.56 4.25
C PHE A 53 8.80 -11.75 5.57
N TRP A 54 8.93 -10.81 6.51
CA TRP A 54 8.30 -10.88 7.83
C TRP A 54 6.78 -10.97 7.75
N ASN A 55 6.15 -10.18 6.90
CA ASN A 55 4.70 -10.20 6.71
C ASN A 55 4.17 -11.56 6.25
N LEU A 56 4.93 -12.26 5.38
CA LEU A 56 4.58 -13.61 4.94
C LEU A 56 4.96 -14.68 5.97
N TYR A 57 6.12 -14.55 6.59
CA TYR A 57 6.60 -15.45 7.63
C TYR A 57 5.64 -15.55 8.84
N THR A 58 5.02 -14.44 9.23
CA THR A 58 4.07 -14.38 10.35
C THR A 58 2.63 -14.70 9.94
N SER A 59 2.36 -14.89 8.66
CA SER A 59 1.03 -15.25 8.17
C SER A 59 0.73 -16.73 8.46
N SER A 60 -0.53 -17.06 8.76
CA SER A 60 -1.01 -18.43 8.95
C SER A 60 -2.01 -18.81 7.86
N ILE A 61 -1.82 -19.95 7.21
CA ILE A 61 -2.73 -20.46 6.15
C ILE A 61 -3.94 -21.17 6.78
N ASP A 62 -3.78 -21.78 7.95
CA ASP A 62 -4.68 -22.83 8.45
C ASP A 62 -6.01 -22.34 9.06
N GLN A 63 -6.18 -21.07 9.40
CA GLN A 63 -7.30 -20.66 10.24
C GLN A 63 -8.40 -19.84 9.57
N ALA A 64 -8.27 -19.41 8.32
CA ALA A 64 -9.21 -18.45 7.77
C ALA A 64 -9.42 -18.53 6.25
N LEU A 65 -9.25 -19.69 5.63
CA LEU A 65 -9.50 -19.86 4.21
C LEU A 65 -10.97 -19.57 3.88
N GLN A 66 -11.24 -18.36 3.43
CA GLN A 66 -12.50 -17.97 2.81
C GLN A 66 -12.28 -17.83 1.29
N PRO A 67 -12.40 -18.91 0.50
CA PRO A 67 -12.04 -18.90 -0.93
C PRO A 67 -12.78 -17.82 -1.71
N LYS A 68 -14.06 -17.60 -1.39
CA LYS A 68 -14.89 -16.54 -2.01
C LYS A 68 -14.33 -15.15 -1.78
N LEU A 69 -13.92 -14.85 -0.54
CA LEU A 69 -13.30 -13.57 -0.17
C LEU A 69 -11.98 -13.35 -0.91
N LEU A 70 -11.11 -14.37 -0.90
CA LEU A 70 -9.76 -14.30 -1.49
C LEU A 70 -9.82 -14.19 -3.02
N LEU A 71 -10.64 -15.00 -3.67
CA LEU A 71 -10.84 -14.96 -5.14
C LEU A 71 -11.41 -13.59 -5.55
N PHE A 72 -12.39 -13.09 -4.79
CA PHE A 72 -12.91 -11.74 -5.04
C PHE A 72 -11.83 -10.69 -4.86
N ALA A 73 -11.06 -10.69 -3.77
CA ALA A 73 -10.04 -9.69 -3.50
C ALA A 73 -8.93 -9.67 -4.55
N VAL A 74 -8.47 -10.85 -4.99
CA VAL A 74 -7.47 -10.98 -6.08
C VAL A 74 -8.06 -10.48 -7.39
N GLY A 75 -9.24 -10.98 -7.78
CA GLY A 75 -9.90 -10.57 -9.03
C GLY A 75 -10.20 -9.06 -9.06
N ALA A 76 -10.74 -8.52 -7.96
CA ALA A 76 -11.00 -7.09 -7.83
C ALA A 76 -9.72 -6.24 -7.87
N THR A 77 -8.62 -6.73 -7.30
CA THR A 77 -7.31 -6.07 -7.39
C THR A 77 -6.80 -6.03 -8.83
N LEU A 78 -6.94 -7.11 -9.58
CA LEU A 78 -6.57 -7.15 -11.00
C LEU A 78 -7.47 -6.26 -11.87
N VAL A 79 -8.76 -6.22 -11.59
CA VAL A 79 -9.71 -5.28 -12.24
C VAL A 79 -9.31 -3.84 -11.95
N MET A 80 -9.01 -3.53 -10.70
CA MET A 80 -8.56 -2.20 -10.27
C MET A 80 -7.25 -1.79 -10.97
N TYR A 81 -6.32 -2.72 -11.12
CA TYR A 81 -5.09 -2.51 -11.89
C TYR A 81 -5.39 -2.26 -13.38
N GLY A 82 -6.24 -3.07 -14.00
CA GLY A 82 -6.66 -2.90 -15.39
C GLY A 82 -7.38 -1.59 -15.64
N LEU A 83 -8.29 -1.19 -14.74
CA LEU A 83 -8.98 0.11 -14.82
C LEU A 83 -7.99 1.28 -14.66
N SER A 84 -7.01 1.15 -13.76
CA SER A 84 -5.96 2.19 -13.62
C SER A 84 -5.15 2.35 -14.90
N LEU A 85 -4.80 1.26 -15.58
CA LEU A 85 -4.17 1.30 -16.90
C LEU A 85 -5.09 1.97 -17.94
N ALA A 86 -6.36 1.58 -18.00
CA ALA A 86 -7.33 2.11 -18.95
C ALA A 86 -7.60 3.62 -18.78
N ILE A 87 -7.50 4.13 -17.55
CA ILE A 87 -7.67 5.57 -17.25
C ILE A 87 -6.39 6.34 -17.58
N VAL A 88 -5.23 5.84 -17.14
CA VAL A 88 -3.98 6.61 -17.19
C VAL A 88 -3.36 6.61 -18.59
N LEU A 89 -3.36 5.50 -19.32
CA LEU A 89 -2.68 5.41 -20.61
C LEU A 89 -3.19 6.39 -21.66
N PRO A 90 -4.50 6.67 -21.80
CA PRO A 90 -4.99 7.66 -22.74
C PRO A 90 -4.85 9.10 -22.25
N THR A 91 -4.77 9.35 -20.93
CA THR A 91 -4.80 10.70 -20.34
C THR A 91 -3.42 11.27 -20.05
N GLU A 92 -2.43 10.40 -19.79
CA GLU A 92 -1.05 10.80 -19.44
C GLU A 92 -0.08 10.31 -20.52
N LYS A 93 0.79 11.20 -20.98
CA LYS A 93 1.82 10.89 -21.99
C LYS A 93 3.22 10.72 -21.43
N ASP A 94 3.44 11.22 -20.22
CA ASP A 94 4.73 11.12 -19.51
C ASP A 94 4.85 9.75 -18.86
N TYR A 95 5.78 8.93 -19.33
CA TYR A 95 6.01 7.59 -18.83
C TYR A 95 6.33 7.55 -17.32
N GLU A 96 7.14 8.50 -16.82
CA GLU A 96 7.48 8.55 -15.40
C GLU A 96 6.26 8.81 -14.52
N LYS A 97 5.28 9.59 -15.02
CA LYS A 97 4.02 9.85 -14.34
C LYS A 97 3.01 8.72 -14.52
N GLN A 98 2.99 8.07 -15.69
CA GLN A 98 2.06 6.95 -15.94
C GLN A 98 2.22 5.87 -14.86
N GLY A 99 3.43 5.37 -14.64
CA GLY A 99 3.70 4.34 -13.64
C GLY A 99 3.30 4.76 -12.24
N VAL A 100 3.52 6.03 -11.90
CA VAL A 100 3.17 6.60 -10.58
C VAL A 100 1.67 6.72 -10.39
N LYS A 101 0.94 7.25 -11.35
CA LYS A 101 -0.54 7.41 -11.30
C LYS A 101 -1.22 6.05 -11.24
N ILE A 102 -0.81 5.10 -12.09
CA ILE A 102 -1.33 3.73 -12.07
C ILE A 102 -1.13 3.13 -10.67
N GLN A 103 0.10 3.18 -10.14
CA GLN A 103 0.39 2.67 -8.80
C GLN A 103 -0.40 3.39 -7.70
N GLY A 104 -0.57 4.70 -7.82
CA GLY A 104 -1.35 5.53 -6.91
C GLY A 104 -2.82 5.11 -6.85
N MET A 105 -3.41 4.69 -7.99
CA MET A 105 -4.82 4.34 -8.09
C MET A 105 -5.13 2.94 -7.53
N TYR A 106 -4.27 1.91 -7.75
CA TYR A 106 -4.64 0.55 -7.35
C TYR A 106 -4.00 0.10 -6.02
N ARG A 107 -2.83 0.59 -5.67
CA ARG A 107 -2.05 0.08 -4.53
C ARG A 107 -2.50 0.69 -3.21
N SER A 108 -2.91 -0.14 -2.24
CA SER A 108 -3.38 0.29 -0.94
C SER A 108 -2.37 0.13 0.19
N ASN A 109 -2.60 0.86 1.27
CA ASN A 109 -1.84 0.76 2.51
C ASN A 109 -2.45 -0.25 3.50
N LEU A 110 -2.91 -1.40 2.95
CA LEU A 110 -3.57 -2.47 3.72
C LEU A 110 -2.74 -2.95 4.92
N ALA A 111 -1.41 -3.07 4.74
CA ALA A 111 -0.54 -3.61 5.78
C ALA A 111 -0.55 -2.78 7.09
N ILE A 112 -0.76 -1.47 7.00
CA ILE A 112 -0.75 -0.58 8.16
C ILE A 112 -2.16 -0.33 8.68
N ILE A 113 -3.13 -0.17 7.79
CA ILE A 113 -4.50 0.27 8.14
C ILE A 113 -5.44 -0.92 8.33
N GLY A 114 -5.16 -2.05 7.68
CA GLY A 114 -6.09 -3.17 7.55
C GLY A 114 -6.57 -3.75 8.87
N LEU A 115 -5.66 -4.30 9.66
CA LEU A 115 -6.00 -4.94 10.94
C LEU A 115 -6.59 -3.95 11.96
N PRO A 116 -5.98 -2.78 12.22
CA PRO A 116 -6.55 -1.80 13.14
C PRO A 116 -7.97 -1.36 12.77
N LEU A 117 -8.24 -1.14 11.48
CA LEU A 117 -9.58 -0.77 11.04
C LEU A 117 -10.58 -1.91 11.26
N ALA A 118 -10.25 -3.12 10.83
CA ALA A 118 -11.15 -4.27 10.96
C ALA A 118 -11.50 -4.59 12.42
N THR A 119 -10.51 -4.53 13.33
CA THR A 119 -10.71 -4.76 14.78
C THR A 119 -11.74 -3.82 15.38
N VAL A 120 -11.81 -2.60 14.87
CA VAL A 120 -12.76 -1.61 15.38
C VAL A 120 -14.11 -1.70 14.68
N LEU A 121 -14.14 -2.01 13.38
CA LEU A 121 -15.41 -2.15 12.66
C LEU A 121 -16.19 -3.38 13.15
N VAL A 122 -15.49 -4.46 13.51
CA VAL A 122 -16.09 -5.73 13.98
C VAL A 122 -15.40 -6.21 15.27
N PRO A 123 -15.69 -5.57 16.43
CA PRO A 123 -15.03 -5.89 17.69
C PRO A 123 -15.28 -7.34 18.13
N GLY A 124 -14.22 -8.00 18.62
CA GLY A 124 -14.29 -9.37 19.14
C GLY A 124 -14.37 -10.47 18.08
N ALA A 125 -14.34 -10.12 16.79
CA ALA A 125 -14.31 -11.11 15.74
C ALA A 125 -12.89 -11.63 15.46
N ASP A 126 -12.79 -12.84 14.89
CA ASP A 126 -11.52 -13.40 14.43
C ASP A 126 -10.96 -12.57 13.24
N MET A 127 -9.75 -12.06 13.37
CA MET A 127 -9.06 -11.27 12.35
C MET A 127 -8.30 -12.12 11.31
N GLY A 128 -8.36 -13.43 11.40
CA GLY A 128 -7.73 -14.36 10.44
C GLY A 128 -8.03 -14.01 8.97
N PRO A 129 -9.29 -13.74 8.57
CA PRO A 129 -9.62 -13.35 7.20
C PRO A 129 -8.91 -12.08 6.72
N VAL A 130 -8.70 -11.09 7.59
CA VAL A 130 -8.00 -9.83 7.24
C VAL A 130 -6.50 -10.05 7.13
N ALA A 131 -5.93 -10.86 8.03
CA ALA A 131 -4.53 -11.26 7.97
C ALA A 131 -4.23 -12.03 6.67
N MET A 132 -5.13 -12.94 6.27
CA MET A 132 -5.02 -13.69 5.02
C MET A 132 -5.14 -12.78 3.78
N LEU A 133 -6.06 -11.81 3.80
CA LEU A 133 -6.10 -10.78 2.75
C LEU A 133 -4.76 -10.06 2.63
N ALA A 134 -4.16 -9.66 3.75
CA ALA A 134 -2.87 -8.99 3.74
C ALA A 134 -1.76 -9.90 3.20
N ALA A 135 -1.73 -11.18 3.58
CA ALA A 135 -0.75 -12.17 3.12
C ALA A 135 -0.76 -12.38 1.60
N ILE A 136 -1.92 -12.26 0.96
CA ILE A 136 -2.07 -12.48 -0.49
C ILE A 136 -2.02 -11.16 -1.27
N ILE A 137 -2.73 -10.14 -0.83
CA ILE A 137 -2.89 -8.91 -1.60
C ILE A 137 -1.64 -8.02 -1.52
N VAL A 138 -0.90 -8.01 -0.41
CA VAL A 138 0.34 -7.20 -0.31
C VAL A 138 1.43 -7.70 -1.27
N PRO A 139 1.74 -9.00 -1.37
CA PRO A 139 2.65 -9.50 -2.41
C PRO A 139 2.15 -9.20 -3.82
N LEU A 140 0.86 -9.38 -4.10
CA LEU A 140 0.27 -9.07 -5.41
C LEU A 140 0.48 -7.58 -5.77
N PHE A 141 0.22 -6.67 -4.84
CA PHE A 141 0.51 -5.25 -5.04
C PHE A 141 1.98 -4.99 -5.36
N ASN A 142 2.91 -5.67 -4.69
CA ASN A 142 4.33 -5.49 -4.92
C ASN A 142 4.77 -6.02 -6.30
N VAL A 143 4.27 -7.18 -6.71
CA VAL A 143 4.53 -7.73 -8.06
C VAL A 143 4.02 -6.77 -9.13
N LEU A 144 2.77 -6.33 -9.04
CA LEU A 144 2.16 -5.38 -9.98
C LEU A 144 2.92 -4.05 -9.99
N ALA A 145 3.35 -3.55 -8.83
CA ALA A 145 4.11 -2.31 -8.75
C ALA A 145 5.50 -2.42 -9.41
N VAL A 146 6.21 -3.53 -9.20
CA VAL A 146 7.50 -3.78 -9.86
C VAL A 146 7.32 -3.85 -11.38
N ILE A 147 6.30 -4.58 -11.85
CA ILE A 147 5.98 -4.68 -13.28
C ILE A 147 5.68 -3.28 -13.85
N THR A 148 4.78 -2.54 -13.20
CA THR A 148 4.37 -1.20 -13.64
C THR A 148 5.56 -0.24 -13.71
N LEU A 149 6.30 -0.07 -12.62
CA LEU A 149 7.42 0.87 -12.58
C LEU A 149 8.56 0.46 -13.50
N THR A 150 8.73 -0.83 -13.76
CA THR A 150 9.73 -1.29 -14.73
C THR A 150 9.29 -1.05 -16.16
N ALA A 151 8.00 -1.26 -16.47
CA ALA A 151 7.43 -1.07 -17.81
C ALA A 151 7.38 0.43 -18.21
N PHE A 152 7.11 1.30 -17.24
CA PHE A 152 6.97 2.76 -17.46
C PHE A 152 8.21 3.56 -17.06
N ARG A 153 9.40 2.99 -17.21
CA ARG A 153 10.68 3.66 -16.86
C ARG A 153 11.21 4.62 -17.94
N GLY A 154 10.41 4.94 -18.94
CA GLY A 154 10.83 5.82 -20.05
C GLY A 154 11.60 5.13 -21.19
N GLU A 155 12.04 3.91 -21.02
CA GLU A 155 12.71 3.10 -22.06
C GLU A 155 11.86 1.86 -22.41
N ARG A 156 11.69 1.58 -23.70
CA ARG A 156 11.07 0.33 -24.14
C ARG A 156 12.04 -0.82 -23.92
N LEU A 157 11.84 -1.58 -22.87
CA LEU A 157 12.65 -2.75 -22.55
C LEU A 157 12.12 -3.99 -23.30
N PRO A 158 13.00 -4.82 -23.88
CA PRO A 158 12.60 -6.13 -24.41
C PRO A 158 12.04 -7.01 -23.27
N ALA A 159 11.01 -7.82 -23.58
CA ALA A 159 10.28 -8.62 -22.59
C ALA A 159 11.20 -9.49 -21.69
N GLY A 160 12.25 -10.08 -22.25
CA GLY A 160 13.22 -10.88 -21.49
C GLY A 160 13.99 -10.05 -20.43
N ARG A 161 14.31 -8.79 -20.75
CA ARG A 161 14.98 -7.89 -19.81
C ARG A 161 14.01 -7.45 -18.69
N LEU A 162 12.75 -7.21 -19.05
CA LEU A 162 11.69 -6.90 -18.08
C LEU A 162 11.51 -8.05 -17.07
N ILE A 163 11.36 -9.29 -17.57
CA ILE A 163 11.21 -10.48 -16.72
C ILE A 163 12.42 -10.64 -15.78
N LYS A 164 13.65 -10.49 -16.32
CA LYS A 164 14.86 -10.56 -15.49
C LYS A 164 14.87 -9.51 -14.40
N MET A 165 14.54 -8.26 -14.72
CA MET A 165 14.51 -7.15 -13.74
C MET A 165 13.45 -7.39 -12.65
N VAL A 166 12.29 -7.93 -13.02
CA VAL A 166 11.25 -8.31 -12.05
C VAL A 166 11.75 -9.45 -11.16
N ALA A 167 12.27 -10.53 -11.75
CA ALA A 167 12.71 -11.70 -11.00
C ALA A 167 13.90 -11.44 -10.06
N THR A 168 14.77 -10.49 -10.41
CA THR A 168 15.94 -10.10 -9.58
C THR A 168 15.64 -8.91 -8.64
N ASN A 169 14.38 -8.43 -8.62
CA ASN A 169 14.01 -7.33 -7.74
C ASN A 169 14.06 -7.78 -6.27
N PRO A 170 14.74 -7.02 -5.37
CA PRO A 170 14.87 -7.41 -3.97
C PRO A 170 13.54 -7.61 -3.25
N LEU A 171 12.49 -6.89 -3.64
CA LEU A 171 11.15 -7.04 -3.07
C LEU A 171 10.52 -8.39 -3.44
N ILE A 172 10.69 -8.81 -4.69
CA ILE A 172 10.20 -10.11 -5.16
C ILE A 172 10.98 -11.24 -4.48
N LEU A 173 12.31 -11.10 -4.36
CA LEU A 173 13.14 -12.09 -3.67
C LEU A 173 12.77 -12.20 -2.17
N GLY A 174 12.58 -11.08 -1.48
CA GLY A 174 12.14 -11.08 -0.07
C GLY A 174 10.79 -11.75 0.11
N SER A 175 9.83 -11.46 -0.78
CA SER A 175 8.51 -12.10 -0.78
C SER A 175 8.61 -13.60 -1.11
N ALA A 176 9.45 -14.00 -2.07
CA ALA A 176 9.63 -15.41 -2.43
C ALA A 176 10.20 -16.23 -1.28
N VAL A 177 11.22 -15.70 -0.57
CA VAL A 177 11.76 -16.34 0.63
C VAL A 177 10.67 -16.47 1.71
N GLY A 178 9.88 -15.41 1.94
CA GLY A 178 8.75 -15.44 2.88
C GLY A 178 7.72 -16.51 2.54
N LEU A 179 7.38 -16.67 1.26
CA LEU A 179 6.48 -17.73 0.78
C LEU A 179 7.03 -19.14 1.02
N VAL A 180 8.35 -19.35 0.86
CA VAL A 180 8.97 -20.64 1.18
C VAL A 180 8.83 -20.97 2.66
N PHE A 181 9.09 -20.02 3.57
CA PHE A 181 8.93 -20.22 5.00
C PHE A 181 7.45 -20.44 5.38
N LEU A 182 6.53 -19.72 4.79
CA LEU A 182 5.10 -19.90 4.97
C LEU A 182 4.64 -21.31 4.53
N GLY A 183 5.11 -21.76 3.36
CA GLY A 183 4.72 -23.07 2.81
C GLY A 183 5.38 -24.27 3.49
N THR A 184 6.61 -24.12 4.01
CA THR A 184 7.34 -25.19 4.71
C THR A 184 7.07 -25.23 6.21
N GLY A 185 6.52 -24.15 6.78
CA GLY A 185 6.37 -24.01 8.23
C GLY A 185 7.70 -23.86 8.98
N TRP A 186 8.81 -23.62 8.29
CA TRP A 186 10.11 -23.41 8.95
C TRP A 186 10.08 -22.19 9.85
N ARG A 187 10.76 -22.31 11.01
CA ARG A 187 10.87 -21.22 11.96
C ARG A 187 12.32 -20.80 12.13
N LEU A 188 12.51 -19.49 12.26
CA LEU A 188 13.81 -18.91 12.57
C LEU A 188 14.18 -19.17 14.04
N PRO A 189 15.48 -19.29 14.39
CA PRO A 189 15.92 -19.22 15.77
C PRO A 189 15.44 -17.91 16.42
N THR A 190 15.05 -17.95 17.70
CA THR A 190 14.40 -16.84 18.43
C THR A 190 15.18 -15.52 18.34
N ALA A 191 16.51 -15.56 18.45
CA ALA A 191 17.34 -14.36 18.35
C ALA A 191 17.28 -13.74 16.94
N LEU A 192 17.29 -14.57 15.88
CA LEU A 192 17.21 -14.11 14.50
C LEU A 192 15.79 -13.59 14.17
N GLU A 193 14.77 -14.28 14.67
CA GLU A 193 13.37 -13.88 14.54
C GLU A 193 13.14 -12.49 15.16
N SER A 194 13.66 -12.25 16.36
CA SER A 194 13.58 -10.95 17.02
C SER A 194 14.30 -9.84 16.23
N ALA A 195 15.48 -10.12 15.68
CA ALA A 195 16.22 -9.15 14.89
C ALA A 195 15.49 -8.79 13.59
N VAL A 196 14.98 -9.81 12.88
CA VAL A 196 14.19 -9.63 11.63
C VAL A 196 12.91 -8.83 11.92
N HIS A 197 12.21 -9.14 13.02
CA HIS A 197 11.03 -8.38 13.46
C HIS A 197 11.33 -6.89 13.67
N GLN A 198 12.41 -6.58 14.40
CA GLN A 198 12.78 -5.17 14.67
C GLN A 198 13.09 -4.41 13.38
N VAL A 199 13.82 -5.01 12.44
CA VAL A 199 14.11 -4.42 11.14
C VAL A 199 12.82 -4.22 10.33
N ALA A 200 11.94 -5.22 10.29
CA ALA A 200 10.66 -5.14 9.61
C ALA A 200 9.76 -4.03 10.21
N ALA A 201 9.67 -3.95 11.52
CA ALA A 201 8.87 -2.94 12.23
C ALA A 201 9.36 -1.50 11.98
N MET A 202 10.67 -1.30 11.87
CA MET A 202 11.27 0.02 11.59
C MET A 202 11.03 0.48 10.14
N THR A 203 10.76 -0.43 9.21
CA THR A 203 10.72 -0.12 7.76
C THR A 203 9.69 0.95 7.42
N SER A 204 8.44 0.81 7.84
CA SER A 204 7.37 1.77 7.52
C SER A 204 7.59 3.14 8.20
N PRO A 205 7.92 3.24 9.49
CA PRO A 205 8.29 4.52 10.10
C PRO A 205 9.47 5.22 9.40
N PHE A 206 10.50 4.46 9.01
CA PHE A 206 11.65 5.01 8.32
C PHE A 206 11.27 5.58 6.93
N MET A 207 10.46 4.86 6.15
CA MET A 207 9.98 5.36 4.86
C MET A 207 9.10 6.60 5.01
N LEU A 208 8.26 6.66 6.04
CA LEU A 208 7.43 7.85 6.34
C LEU A 208 8.29 9.06 6.69
N PHE A 209 9.29 8.86 7.52
CA PHE A 209 10.26 9.91 7.88
C PHE A 209 10.96 10.44 6.63
N LEU A 210 11.45 9.56 5.74
CA LEU A 210 12.09 9.95 4.49
C LEU A 210 11.14 10.68 3.53
N LEU A 211 9.88 10.24 3.45
CA LEU A 211 8.84 10.93 2.68
C LEU A 211 8.63 12.35 3.21
N GLY A 212 8.53 12.52 4.53
CA GLY A 212 8.42 13.83 5.15
C GLY A 212 9.62 14.74 4.88
N ALA A 213 10.83 14.20 4.98
CA ALA A 213 12.05 14.93 4.65
C ALA A 213 12.13 15.32 3.17
N PHE A 214 11.61 14.51 2.27
CA PHE A 214 11.57 14.80 0.83
C PHE A 214 10.45 15.78 0.45
N PHE A 215 9.35 15.79 1.18
CA PHE A 215 8.10 16.48 0.85
C PHE A 215 8.27 17.99 0.67
N ARG A 216 7.57 18.54 -0.36
CA ARG A 216 7.51 19.98 -0.67
C ARG A 216 6.07 20.39 -0.95
N PHE A 217 5.56 21.38 -0.24
CA PHE A 217 4.21 21.92 -0.46
C PHE A 217 3.96 22.48 -1.87
N SER A 218 5.02 22.89 -2.58
CA SER A 218 4.92 23.38 -3.97
C SER A 218 4.43 22.30 -4.94
N GLY A 219 4.76 21.05 -4.71
CA GLY A 219 4.33 19.91 -5.51
C GLY A 219 2.81 19.77 -5.56
N LEU A 220 2.12 19.93 -4.42
CA LEU A 220 0.66 19.87 -4.36
C LEU A 220 -0.05 20.80 -5.34
N ARG A 221 0.54 21.98 -5.58
CA ARG A 221 0.00 22.95 -6.53
C ARG A 221 0.35 22.59 -7.98
N ARG A 222 1.58 22.11 -8.19
CA ARG A 222 2.11 21.70 -9.50
C ARG A 222 1.35 20.50 -10.07
N TYR A 223 1.09 19.48 -9.26
CA TYR A 223 0.45 18.23 -9.66
C TYR A 223 -1.06 18.19 -9.37
N ARG A 224 -1.71 19.35 -9.15
CA ARG A 224 -3.12 19.43 -8.71
C ARG A 224 -4.06 18.55 -9.52
N ARG A 225 -3.92 18.51 -10.85
CA ARG A 225 -4.79 17.71 -11.73
C ARG A 225 -4.57 16.22 -11.51
N ASP A 226 -3.32 15.79 -11.48
CA ASP A 226 -2.94 14.39 -11.25
C ASP A 226 -3.41 13.90 -9.89
N LEU A 227 -3.26 14.75 -8.85
CA LEU A 227 -3.70 14.45 -7.50
C LEU A 227 -5.22 14.30 -7.40
N ILE A 228 -5.98 15.21 -8.03
CA ILE A 228 -7.45 15.12 -8.04
C ILE A 228 -7.88 13.83 -8.76
N GLU A 229 -7.31 13.53 -9.93
CA GLU A 229 -7.63 12.32 -10.69
C GLU A 229 -7.37 11.06 -9.87
N VAL A 230 -6.16 10.92 -9.29
CA VAL A 230 -5.79 9.75 -8.50
C VAL A 230 -6.65 9.64 -7.24
N CYS A 231 -6.89 10.74 -6.51
CA CYS A 231 -7.72 10.72 -5.30
C CYS A 231 -9.17 10.35 -5.61
N LEU A 232 -9.76 10.87 -6.68
CA LEU A 232 -11.13 10.53 -7.09
C LEU A 232 -11.25 9.07 -7.48
N VAL A 233 -10.32 8.56 -8.26
CA VAL A 233 -10.33 7.14 -8.66
C VAL A 233 -10.09 6.26 -7.45
N ARG A 234 -9.06 6.53 -6.65
CA ARG A 234 -8.62 5.69 -5.53
C ARG A 234 -9.61 5.65 -4.38
N LEU A 235 -10.15 6.81 -3.98
CA LEU A 235 -10.91 6.96 -2.74
C LEU A 235 -12.43 6.93 -2.95
N PHE A 236 -12.90 7.11 -4.19
CA PHE A 236 -14.33 7.14 -4.51
C PHE A 236 -14.71 6.10 -5.56
N LEU A 237 -14.15 6.16 -6.77
CA LEU A 237 -14.58 5.30 -7.89
C LEU A 237 -14.31 3.81 -7.60
N MET A 238 -13.09 3.47 -7.21
CA MET A 238 -12.71 2.07 -6.94
C MET A 238 -13.45 1.49 -5.74
N PRO A 239 -13.54 2.17 -4.57
CA PRO A 239 -14.35 1.68 -3.47
C PRO A 239 -15.83 1.55 -3.83
N ALA A 240 -16.41 2.53 -4.53
CA ALA A 240 -17.81 2.47 -4.97
C ALA A 240 -18.09 1.22 -5.79
N LEU A 241 -17.26 0.95 -6.79
CA LEU A 241 -17.42 -0.22 -7.66
C LEU A 241 -17.19 -1.52 -6.91
N LEU A 242 -16.05 -1.66 -6.24
CA LEU A 242 -15.59 -2.94 -5.71
C LEU A 242 -16.28 -3.33 -4.41
N LEU A 243 -16.51 -2.37 -3.50
CA LEU A 243 -17.23 -2.65 -2.24
C LEU A 243 -18.72 -2.92 -2.52
N THR A 244 -19.35 -2.20 -3.45
CA THR A 244 -20.73 -2.50 -3.84
C THR A 244 -20.83 -3.90 -4.46
N THR A 245 -19.91 -4.26 -5.34
CA THR A 245 -19.87 -5.62 -5.92
C THR A 245 -19.67 -6.66 -4.82
N ALA A 246 -18.73 -6.46 -3.88
CA ALA A 246 -18.54 -7.35 -2.73
C ALA A 246 -19.81 -7.52 -1.91
N PHE A 247 -20.52 -6.42 -1.67
CA PHE A 247 -21.78 -6.43 -0.95
C PHE A 247 -22.87 -7.21 -1.71
N LEU A 248 -23.03 -7.01 -3.00
CA LEU A 248 -24.04 -7.69 -3.82
C LEU A 248 -23.80 -9.20 -3.92
N ILE A 249 -22.56 -9.65 -4.01
CA ILE A 249 -22.22 -11.08 -4.01
C ILE A 249 -22.28 -11.72 -2.61
N GLY A 250 -22.64 -10.95 -1.57
CA GLY A 250 -22.89 -11.46 -0.23
C GLY A 250 -21.66 -11.65 0.64
N ILE A 251 -20.53 -10.96 0.38
CA ILE A 251 -19.42 -10.90 1.34
C ILE A 251 -19.85 -10.01 2.52
N ARG A 252 -19.65 -10.49 3.76
CA ARG A 252 -20.12 -9.83 4.99
C ARG A 252 -19.09 -9.97 6.12
N GLY A 253 -19.35 -9.29 7.24
CA GLY A 253 -18.60 -9.41 8.48
C GLY A 253 -17.15 -8.93 8.36
N VAL A 254 -16.23 -9.64 9.03
CA VAL A 254 -14.79 -9.30 9.10
C VAL A 254 -14.14 -9.26 7.72
N GLY A 255 -14.52 -10.18 6.82
CA GLY A 255 -14.01 -10.19 5.45
C GLY A 255 -14.36 -8.90 4.72
N PHE A 256 -15.59 -8.38 4.88
CA PHE A 256 -15.98 -7.11 4.27
C PHE A 256 -15.23 -5.91 4.87
N ALA A 257 -15.02 -5.88 6.20
CA ALA A 257 -14.21 -4.86 6.86
C ALA A 257 -12.77 -4.87 6.34
N GLY A 258 -12.21 -6.06 6.09
CA GLY A 258 -10.92 -6.22 5.41
C GLY A 258 -10.91 -5.63 4.00
N LEU A 259 -11.96 -5.84 3.21
CA LEU A 259 -12.07 -5.27 1.85
C LEU A 259 -12.17 -3.74 1.86
N ILE A 260 -12.79 -3.12 2.88
CA ILE A 260 -12.75 -1.65 3.04
C ILE A 260 -11.29 -1.19 3.15
N SER A 261 -10.47 -1.90 3.91
CA SER A 261 -9.04 -1.59 4.05
C SER A 261 -8.26 -1.80 2.75
N VAL A 262 -8.62 -2.80 1.95
CA VAL A 262 -7.99 -3.04 0.64
C VAL A 262 -8.36 -1.94 -0.36
N PHE A 263 -9.64 -1.61 -0.47
CA PHE A 263 -10.13 -0.78 -1.58
C PHE A 263 -10.35 0.68 -1.23
N ALA A 264 -10.58 1.05 0.03
CA ALA A 264 -10.86 2.43 0.44
C ALA A 264 -9.71 3.13 1.19
N SER A 265 -8.61 2.42 1.54
CA SER A 265 -7.48 3.06 2.21
C SER A 265 -6.61 3.90 1.27
N ALA A 266 -5.75 4.73 1.82
CA ALA A 266 -4.77 5.54 1.09
C ALA A 266 -3.82 4.71 0.24
N THR A 267 -3.12 5.36 -0.68
CA THR A 267 -2.01 4.77 -1.42
C THR A 267 -0.87 4.38 -0.47
N ALA A 268 -0.26 3.20 -0.71
CA ALA A 268 0.81 2.69 0.12
C ALA A 268 2.05 3.62 0.12
N ILE A 269 2.64 3.83 1.30
CA ILE A 269 3.87 4.61 1.49
C ILE A 269 5.02 4.06 0.65
N ALA A 270 5.10 2.75 0.54
CA ALA A 270 6.09 2.06 -0.28
C ALA A 270 6.06 2.50 -1.76
N SER A 271 4.96 3.10 -2.24
CA SER A 271 4.85 3.64 -3.60
C SER A 271 5.87 4.76 -3.86
N PHE A 272 6.07 5.66 -2.89
CA PHE A 272 7.10 6.71 -2.98
C PHE A 272 8.51 6.11 -3.07
N THR A 273 8.86 5.22 -2.13
CA THR A 273 10.18 4.58 -2.09
C THR A 273 10.49 3.81 -3.37
N MET A 274 9.54 3.02 -3.86
CA MET A 274 9.70 2.24 -5.10
C MET A 274 9.84 3.15 -6.31
N THR A 275 9.00 4.17 -6.44
CA THR A 275 9.06 5.13 -7.54
C THR A 275 10.41 5.82 -7.61
N GLN A 276 10.91 6.34 -6.49
CA GLN A 276 12.20 7.02 -6.44
C GLN A 276 13.37 6.10 -6.84
N GLN A 277 13.31 4.81 -6.51
CA GLN A 277 14.37 3.84 -6.81
C GLN A 277 14.24 3.20 -8.20
N MET A 278 13.06 3.24 -8.79
CA MET A 278 12.76 2.57 -10.07
C MET A 278 12.59 3.55 -11.25
N GLY A 279 12.79 4.85 -11.04
CA GLY A 279 12.89 5.85 -12.10
C GLY A 279 11.56 6.47 -12.52
N GLY A 280 10.59 6.60 -11.61
CA GLY A 280 9.37 7.39 -11.81
C GLY A 280 9.44 8.78 -11.15
N ASP A 281 8.41 9.61 -11.35
CA ASP A 281 8.28 10.93 -10.72
C ASP A 281 8.06 10.78 -9.20
N ALA A 282 9.16 10.87 -8.43
CA ALA A 282 9.15 10.68 -6.99
C ALA A 282 8.40 11.81 -6.24
N GLU A 283 8.40 13.04 -6.79
CA GLU A 283 7.67 14.17 -6.19
C GLU A 283 6.16 13.93 -6.29
N LEU A 284 5.67 13.56 -7.48
CA LEU A 284 4.27 13.16 -7.68
C LEU A 284 3.88 11.96 -6.80
N ALA A 285 4.74 10.95 -6.69
CA ALA A 285 4.47 9.78 -5.85
C ALA A 285 4.32 10.14 -4.37
N GLY A 286 5.19 11.01 -3.85
CA GLY A 286 5.10 11.52 -2.49
C GLY A 286 3.81 12.31 -2.25
N ASP A 287 3.47 13.21 -3.17
CA ASP A 287 2.27 14.04 -3.09
C ASP A 287 0.97 13.19 -3.16
N ILE A 288 0.96 12.13 -3.97
CA ILE A 288 -0.17 11.16 -4.01
C ILE A 288 -0.32 10.46 -2.65
N VAL A 289 0.77 9.97 -2.06
CA VAL A 289 0.71 9.31 -0.74
C VAL A 289 0.17 10.27 0.33
N VAL A 290 0.67 11.50 0.37
CA VAL A 290 0.24 12.51 1.36
C VAL A 290 -1.23 12.88 1.15
N SER A 291 -1.63 13.20 -0.08
CA SER A 291 -2.99 13.64 -0.41
C SER A 291 -4.03 12.54 -0.18
N THR A 292 -3.74 11.30 -0.63
CA THR A 292 -4.64 10.18 -0.40
C THR A 292 -4.72 9.81 1.07
N SER A 293 -3.63 9.92 1.85
CA SER A 293 -3.63 9.67 3.29
C SER A 293 -4.47 10.70 4.05
N ALA A 294 -4.39 11.98 3.68
CA ALA A 294 -5.21 13.04 4.30
C ALA A 294 -6.70 12.82 4.03
N LEU A 295 -7.06 12.56 2.78
CA LEU A 295 -8.46 12.40 2.38
C LEU A 295 -9.06 11.07 2.84
N CYS A 296 -8.26 10.00 2.97
CA CYS A 296 -8.78 8.69 3.33
C CYS A 296 -9.39 8.63 4.73
N ILE A 297 -9.04 9.52 5.65
CA ILE A 297 -9.65 9.61 6.98
C ILE A 297 -11.18 9.78 6.84
N VAL A 298 -11.58 10.74 6.01
CA VAL A 298 -12.99 11.05 5.78
C VAL A 298 -13.66 10.02 4.88
N THR A 299 -13.00 9.61 3.79
CA THR A 299 -13.59 8.68 2.81
C THR A 299 -13.74 7.27 3.37
N MET A 300 -12.76 6.75 4.11
CA MET A 300 -12.87 5.44 4.78
C MET A 300 -13.96 5.46 5.85
N PHE A 301 -14.06 6.54 6.61
CA PHE A 301 -15.14 6.71 7.56
C PHE A 301 -16.50 6.67 6.85
N ALA A 302 -16.68 7.43 5.78
CA ALA A 302 -17.92 7.48 5.02
C ALA A 302 -18.30 6.10 4.45
N TRP A 303 -17.36 5.38 3.84
CA TRP A 303 -17.57 4.01 3.35
C TRP A 303 -17.92 3.03 4.48
N SER A 304 -17.24 3.12 5.62
CA SER A 304 -17.52 2.28 6.78
C SER A 304 -18.91 2.52 7.34
N VAL A 305 -19.34 3.78 7.46
CA VAL A 305 -20.69 4.14 7.92
C VAL A 305 -21.75 3.68 6.94
N LEU A 306 -21.55 3.91 5.64
CA LEU A 306 -22.49 3.51 4.59
C LEU A 306 -22.73 2.00 4.63
N PHE A 307 -21.68 1.19 4.58
CA PHE A 307 -21.83 -0.27 4.53
C PHE A 307 -22.25 -0.87 5.87
N LYS A 308 -21.94 -0.23 7.00
CA LYS A 308 -22.50 -0.59 8.29
C LYS A 308 -24.01 -0.36 8.34
N ALA A 309 -24.48 0.77 7.83
CA ALA A 309 -25.93 1.07 7.73
C ALA A 309 -26.66 0.11 6.81
N LEU A 310 -25.98 -0.44 5.79
CA LEU A 310 -26.51 -1.47 4.89
C LEU A 310 -26.42 -2.90 5.47
N GLY A 311 -25.88 -3.08 6.68
CA GLY A 311 -25.76 -4.40 7.32
C GLY A 311 -24.63 -5.27 6.74
N ALA A 312 -23.52 -4.68 6.29
CA ALA A 312 -22.39 -5.46 5.80
C ALA A 312 -21.56 -6.09 6.94
N PHE A 313 -21.58 -5.51 8.15
CA PHE A 313 -20.90 -5.98 9.36
C PHE A 313 -21.47 -5.34 10.63
#